data_50815a85f54fe7851ba9f99e8a40e9ff
#
_entry.id   50815a85f54fe7851ba9f99e8a40e9ff
#
_cell.length_a   1.000
_cell.length_b   1.000
_cell.length_c   1.000
_cell.angle_alpha   90.00
_cell.angle_beta   90.00
_cell.angle_gamma   90.00
#
_symmetry.space_group_name_H-M   'P 1'
#
loop_
_entity.id
_entity.type
_entity.pdbx_description
1 polymer ?
#
loop_
_entity_poly.entity_id
_entity_poly.type
_entity_poly.pdbx_seq_one_letter_code
_entity_poly.pdbx_strand_id
1 'polypeptide(L)'
;MAIEGNAYDGHTLMPQLDQVKELTGGRIRKAIVDKGYQVKGGIRGVDIVMPKNLKRESYYLKKKREKRSRSRAGIEGFISNLEHDHRMLMNYLSGAAGDQINTLLAASAYNMKKWLRLKREEILSLILRWIFQAPVLTSVNIQRYQRIEKHLMIRIN
;
A
#
# COMPACT_ATOMS: atom_id res chain seq x y z
N MET A 1 12.94 -4.84 3.09
CA MET A 1 14.17 -4.99 3.90
C MET A 1 13.71 -5.20 5.34
N ALA A 2 13.99 -6.34 5.94
CA ALA A 2 13.84 -6.56 7.37
C ALA A 2 15.11 -6.09 8.08
N ILE A 3 14.99 -5.38 9.18
CA ILE A 3 16.11 -4.84 9.95
C ILE A 3 16.18 -5.66 11.24
N GLU A 4 17.36 -6.18 11.54
CA GLU A 4 17.58 -7.05 12.68
C GLU A 4 17.56 -6.24 13.99
N GLY A 5 16.85 -6.75 15.01
CA GLY A 5 16.75 -6.14 16.32
C GLY A 5 15.82 -4.93 16.38
N ASN A 6 15.84 -4.22 17.51
CA ASN A 6 15.05 -3.01 17.75
C ASN A 6 15.87 -1.76 17.36
N ALA A 7 16.12 -1.58 16.06
CA ALA A 7 16.87 -0.44 15.55
C ALA A 7 16.07 0.88 15.75
N TYR A 8 16.79 1.94 16.16
CA TYR A 8 16.17 3.27 16.25
C TYR A 8 15.66 3.73 14.87
N ASP A 9 14.41 4.15 14.82
CA ASP A 9 13.71 4.51 13.57
C ASP A 9 14.47 5.53 12.69
N GLY A 10 15.17 6.48 13.30
CA GLY A 10 15.96 7.48 12.58
C GLY A 10 17.06 6.88 11.70
N HIS A 11 17.66 5.77 12.12
CA HIS A 11 18.71 5.07 11.36
C HIS A 11 18.16 4.25 10.20
N THR A 12 16.89 3.83 10.30
CA THR A 12 16.26 2.97 9.28
C THR A 12 15.68 3.76 8.10
N LEU A 13 15.46 5.07 8.27
CA LEU A 13 14.81 5.91 7.27
C LEU A 13 15.61 6.01 5.96
N MET A 14 16.94 6.14 6.05
CA MET A 14 17.79 6.31 4.88
C MET A 14 17.78 5.07 3.97
N PRO A 15 18.05 3.86 4.46
CA PRO A 15 17.96 2.64 3.67
C PRO A 15 16.57 2.41 3.07
N GLN A 16 15.50 2.73 3.82
CA GLN A 16 14.13 2.61 3.34
C GLN A 16 13.85 3.58 2.18
N LEU A 17 14.27 4.84 2.29
CA LEU A 17 14.11 5.82 1.21
C LEU A 17 14.88 5.42 -0.04
N ASP A 18 16.08 4.85 0.09
CA ASP A 18 16.87 4.37 -1.04
C ASP A 18 16.16 3.21 -1.74
N GLN A 19 15.70 2.22 -0.98
CA GLN A 19 14.92 1.10 -1.53
C GLN A 19 13.64 1.56 -2.24
N VAL A 20 12.90 2.48 -1.63
CA VAL A 20 11.65 2.96 -2.24
C VAL A 20 11.93 3.82 -3.48
N LYS A 21 13.04 4.59 -3.52
CA LYS A 21 13.50 5.31 -4.72
C LYS A 21 13.84 4.36 -5.86
N GLU A 22 14.56 3.29 -5.57
CA GLU A 22 14.88 2.25 -6.54
C GLU A 22 13.61 1.63 -7.12
N LEU A 23 12.70 1.16 -6.27
CA LEU A 23 11.43 0.54 -6.68
C LEU A 23 10.51 1.47 -7.47
N THR A 24 10.56 2.79 -7.23
CA THR A 24 9.67 3.76 -7.87
C THR A 24 10.32 4.56 -9.01
N GLY A 25 11.58 4.24 -9.36
CA GLY A 25 12.34 5.00 -10.36
C GLY A 25 12.55 6.46 -9.96
N GLY A 26 12.76 6.74 -8.67
CA GLY A 26 13.07 8.08 -8.16
C GLY A 26 11.88 9.06 -8.06
N ARG A 27 10.65 8.61 -8.27
CA ARG A 27 9.45 9.49 -8.31
C ARG A 27 9.00 10.03 -6.95
N ILE A 28 9.66 9.64 -5.84
CA ILE A 28 9.24 10.07 -4.50
C ILE A 28 9.70 11.48 -4.24
N ARG A 29 8.76 12.35 -3.88
CA ARG A 29 9.02 13.74 -3.50
C ARG A 29 8.79 14.01 -2.01
N LYS A 30 7.95 13.19 -1.34
CA LYS A 30 7.57 13.40 0.08
C LYS A 30 7.47 12.07 0.81
N ALA A 31 8.01 12.02 2.02
CA ALA A 31 7.83 10.93 2.95
C ALA A 31 7.12 11.42 4.22
N ILE A 32 6.05 10.73 4.61
CA ILE A 32 5.32 11.02 5.85
C ILE A 32 5.84 10.03 6.88
N VAL A 33 6.51 10.55 7.91
CA VAL A 33 7.12 9.74 8.97
C VAL A 33 6.43 10.00 10.31
N ASP A 34 6.62 9.09 11.26
CA ASP A 34 6.13 9.27 12.62
C ASP A 34 7.01 10.25 13.43
N LYS A 35 6.52 10.65 14.60
CA LYS A 35 7.23 11.53 15.53
C LYS A 35 8.54 10.93 16.04
N GLY A 36 8.66 9.59 16.07
CA GLY A 36 9.86 8.86 16.48
C GLY A 36 11.09 9.12 15.61
N TYR A 37 10.89 9.52 14.36
CA TYR A 37 12.01 9.71 13.43
C TYR A 37 12.88 10.95 13.67
N GLN A 38 12.48 11.91 14.48
CA GLN A 38 13.22 13.13 14.89
C GLN A 38 14.06 13.83 13.79
N VAL A 39 13.74 13.62 12.52
CA VAL A 39 14.47 14.17 11.38
C VAL A 39 13.90 15.50 10.99
N LYS A 40 14.75 16.55 10.94
CA LYS A 40 14.36 17.88 10.47
C LYS A 40 14.89 18.09 9.04
N GLY A 41 14.01 18.50 8.13
CA GLY A 41 14.38 18.87 6.76
C GLY A 41 14.21 17.75 5.74
N GLY A 42 14.68 17.99 4.52
CA GLY A 42 14.66 17.00 3.43
C GLY A 42 15.89 16.10 3.46
N ILE A 43 15.72 14.86 3.13
CA ILE A 43 16.80 13.88 2.96
C ILE A 43 16.87 13.47 1.50
N ARG A 44 18.02 13.63 0.86
CA ARG A 44 18.28 13.21 -0.53
C ARG A 44 17.21 13.69 -1.53
N GLY A 45 16.71 14.93 -1.38
CA GLY A 45 15.69 15.51 -2.24
C GLY A 45 14.26 15.04 -1.98
N VAL A 46 14.02 14.33 -0.85
CA VAL A 46 12.70 13.95 -0.38
C VAL A 46 12.31 14.80 0.82
N ASP A 47 11.19 15.50 0.75
CA ASP A 47 10.65 16.27 1.87
C ASP A 47 10.16 15.34 2.97
N ILE A 48 10.72 15.43 4.17
CA ILE A 48 10.27 14.66 5.33
C ILE A 48 9.18 15.44 6.05
N VAL A 49 8.01 14.87 6.13
CA VAL A 49 6.84 15.49 6.75
C VAL A 49 6.47 14.75 8.02
N MET A 50 6.67 15.41 9.15
CA MET A 50 6.24 14.89 10.46
C MET A 50 4.87 15.49 10.86
N PRO A 51 4.04 14.75 11.61
CA PRO A 51 2.82 15.27 12.17
C PRO A 51 3.16 16.29 13.27
N LYS A 52 2.88 17.58 13.03
CA LYS A 52 2.98 18.65 14.03
C LYS A 52 1.59 19.04 14.50
N ASN A 53 1.39 19.12 15.82
CA ASN A 53 0.22 19.73 16.40
C ASN A 53 0.50 21.22 16.60
N LEU A 54 -0.02 22.08 15.74
CA LEU A 54 0.05 23.53 15.91
C LEU A 54 -1.17 23.98 16.71
N LYS A 55 -0.94 24.75 17.78
CA LYS A 55 -2.01 25.30 18.64
C LYS A 55 -2.96 26.25 17.88
N ARG A 56 -2.45 26.95 16.84
CA ARG A 56 -3.24 27.80 15.95
C ARG A 56 -2.93 27.39 14.51
N GLU A 57 -3.87 26.72 13.86
CA GLU A 57 -3.74 26.19 12.51
C GLU A 57 -4.88 26.71 11.65
N SER A 58 -4.58 27.18 10.43
CA SER A 58 -5.64 27.57 9.49
C SER A 58 -6.46 26.33 9.07
N TYR A 59 -7.72 26.54 8.70
CA TYR A 59 -8.61 25.47 8.24
C TYR A 59 -7.99 24.62 7.13
N TYR A 60 -7.30 25.25 6.18
CA TYR A 60 -6.64 24.55 5.08
C TYR A 60 -5.51 23.61 5.57
N LEU A 61 -4.68 24.08 6.47
CA LEU A 61 -3.58 23.29 7.05
C LEU A 61 -4.13 22.12 7.88
N LYS A 62 -5.20 22.34 8.65
CA LYS A 62 -5.91 21.30 9.39
C LYS A 62 -6.42 20.21 8.46
N LYS A 63 -7.12 20.54 7.37
CA LYS A 63 -7.63 19.59 6.37
C LYS A 63 -6.49 18.81 5.70
N LYS A 64 -5.37 19.47 5.40
CA LYS A 64 -4.18 18.82 4.83
C LYS A 64 -3.54 17.83 5.81
N ARG A 65 -3.49 18.17 7.09
CA ARG A 65 -3.00 17.30 8.16
C ARG A 65 -3.91 16.08 8.35
N GLU A 66 -5.22 16.27 8.39
CA GLU A 66 -6.20 15.19 8.48
C GLU A 66 -6.08 14.21 7.31
N LYS A 67 -5.91 14.71 6.08
CA LYS A 67 -5.68 13.86 4.91
C LYS A 67 -4.42 13.00 5.07
N ARG A 68 -3.32 13.56 5.60
CA ARG A 68 -2.08 12.82 5.87
C ARG A 68 -2.27 11.78 6.98
N SER A 69 -2.98 12.13 8.05
CA SER A 69 -3.30 11.20 9.13
C SER A 69 -4.13 10.01 8.65
N ARG A 70 -5.13 10.24 7.79
CA ARG A 70 -5.92 9.16 7.17
C ARG A 70 -5.06 8.25 6.28
N SER A 71 -4.12 8.82 5.51
CA SER A 71 -3.20 8.03 4.68
C SER A 71 -2.33 7.12 5.54
N ARG A 72 -1.88 7.60 6.70
CA ARG A 72 -1.10 6.82 7.66
C ARG A 72 -1.94 5.71 8.31
N ALA A 73 -3.15 6.01 8.75
CA ALA A 73 -4.07 5.02 9.31
C ALA A 73 -4.34 3.87 8.31
N GLY A 74 -4.36 4.16 7.01
CA GLY A 74 -4.46 3.14 5.97
C GLY A 74 -3.26 2.19 5.93
N ILE A 75 -2.06 2.67 6.24
CA ILE A 75 -0.85 1.83 6.32
C ILE A 75 -0.91 0.92 7.55
N GLU A 76 -1.35 1.43 8.70
CA GLU A 76 -1.53 0.65 9.92
C GLU A 76 -2.53 -0.51 9.68
N GLY A 77 -3.66 -0.24 9.04
CA GLY A 77 -4.61 -1.26 8.63
C GLY A 77 -4.03 -2.28 7.64
N PHE A 78 -3.16 -1.84 6.72
CA PHE A 78 -2.46 -2.73 5.80
C PHE A 78 -1.47 -3.65 6.53
N ILE A 79 -0.67 -3.11 7.46
CA ILE A 79 0.27 -3.89 8.28
C ILE A 79 -0.50 -4.92 9.11
N SER A 80 -1.56 -4.50 9.81
CA SER A 80 -2.41 -5.40 10.59
C SER A 80 -3.00 -6.54 9.73
N ASN A 81 -3.39 -6.26 8.49
CA ASN A 81 -3.87 -7.31 7.57
C ASN A 81 -2.76 -8.30 7.20
N LEU A 82 -1.52 -7.83 6.97
CA LEU A 82 -0.38 -8.72 6.72
C LEU A 82 -0.08 -9.59 7.94
N GLU A 83 -0.15 -9.02 9.13
CA GLU A 83 0.15 -9.71 10.39
C GLU A 83 -0.88 -10.81 10.70
N HIS A 84 -2.15 -10.50 10.61
CA HIS A 84 -3.22 -11.39 11.04
C HIS A 84 -3.75 -12.27 9.90
N ASP A 85 -4.10 -11.70 8.75
CA ASP A 85 -4.71 -12.45 7.63
C ASP A 85 -3.66 -13.26 6.85
N HIS A 86 -2.42 -12.78 6.79
CA HIS A 86 -1.33 -13.39 6.02
C HIS A 86 -0.21 -13.95 6.90
N ARG A 87 -0.43 -14.08 8.21
CA ARG A 87 0.45 -14.74 9.19
C ARG A 87 1.87 -14.18 9.26
N MET A 88 2.06 -12.89 8.95
CA MET A 88 3.38 -12.25 8.98
C MET A 88 4.01 -12.31 10.40
N LEU A 89 3.20 -12.29 11.46
CA LEU A 89 3.67 -12.45 12.86
C LEU A 89 4.18 -13.86 13.16
N MET A 90 3.76 -14.87 12.41
CA MET A 90 4.15 -16.26 12.64
C MET A 90 5.28 -16.63 11.68
N ASN A 91 6.52 -16.35 12.07
CA ASN A 91 7.68 -16.75 11.30
C ASN A 91 8.19 -18.12 11.77
N TYR A 92 8.15 -19.11 10.89
CA TYR A 92 8.69 -20.45 11.14
C TYR A 92 10.12 -20.60 10.60
N LEU A 93 10.65 -19.55 9.96
CA LEU A 93 12.01 -19.51 9.42
C LEU A 93 12.91 -18.76 10.41
N SER A 94 14.14 -19.22 10.58
CA SER A 94 15.09 -18.59 11.51
C SER A 94 15.97 -17.55 10.82
N GLY A 95 16.37 -16.53 11.61
CA GLY A 95 17.33 -15.52 11.22
C GLY A 95 16.79 -14.44 10.27
N ALA A 96 17.61 -13.43 10.00
CA ALA A 96 17.24 -12.26 9.21
C ALA A 96 16.75 -12.61 7.79
N ALA A 97 17.32 -13.63 7.17
CA ALA A 97 16.87 -14.13 5.87
C ALA A 97 15.45 -14.73 5.96
N GLY A 98 15.16 -15.47 7.04
CA GLY A 98 13.84 -16.01 7.32
C GLY A 98 12.78 -14.92 7.49
N ASP A 99 13.09 -13.85 8.22
CA ASP A 99 12.21 -12.69 8.42
C ASP A 99 11.91 -11.98 7.10
N GLN A 100 12.90 -11.82 6.24
CA GLN A 100 12.72 -11.22 4.91
C GLN A 100 11.82 -12.08 4.03
N ILE A 101 12.05 -13.39 3.99
CA ILE A 101 11.26 -14.32 3.20
C ILE A 101 9.80 -14.32 3.69
N ASN A 102 9.57 -14.41 5.01
CA ASN A 102 8.23 -14.38 5.58
C ASN A 102 7.47 -13.09 5.23
N THR A 103 8.13 -11.95 5.34
CA THR A 103 7.56 -10.65 4.96
C THR A 103 7.20 -10.59 3.47
N LEU A 104 8.08 -11.09 2.60
CA LEU A 104 7.83 -11.14 1.15
C LEU A 104 6.68 -12.06 0.80
N LEU A 105 6.57 -13.23 1.44
CA LEU A 105 5.48 -14.17 1.25
C LEU A 105 4.14 -13.58 1.68
N ALA A 106 4.08 -12.92 2.85
CA ALA A 106 2.88 -12.24 3.33
C ALA A 106 2.42 -11.12 2.37
N ALA A 107 3.36 -10.29 1.90
CA ALA A 107 3.08 -9.23 0.94
C ALA A 107 2.62 -9.78 -0.42
N SER A 108 3.23 -10.87 -0.89
CA SER A 108 2.84 -11.54 -2.13
C SER A 108 1.44 -12.14 -2.04
N ALA A 109 1.11 -12.81 -0.92
CA ALA A 109 -0.22 -13.36 -0.66
C ALA A 109 -1.29 -12.26 -0.62
N TYR A 110 -1.00 -11.12 0.03
CA TYR A 110 -1.90 -9.97 0.02
C TYR A 110 -2.16 -9.43 -1.38
N ASN A 111 -1.09 -9.24 -2.17
CA ASN A 111 -1.20 -8.74 -3.54
C ASN A 111 -1.96 -9.72 -4.44
N MET A 112 -1.73 -11.02 -4.30
CA MET A 112 -2.47 -12.06 -5.03
C MET A 112 -3.95 -12.06 -4.66
N LYS A 113 -4.29 -11.99 -3.37
CA LYS A 113 -5.69 -11.89 -2.89
C LYS A 113 -6.37 -10.63 -3.45
N LYS A 114 -5.66 -9.50 -3.48
CA LYS A 114 -6.17 -8.25 -4.07
C LYS A 114 -6.38 -8.39 -5.57
N TRP A 115 -5.42 -8.97 -6.29
CA TRP A 115 -5.53 -9.21 -7.72
C TRP A 115 -6.68 -10.14 -8.06
N LEU A 116 -6.85 -11.25 -7.33
CA LEU A 116 -7.98 -12.17 -7.49
C LEU A 116 -9.34 -11.47 -7.27
N ARG A 117 -9.43 -10.58 -6.28
CA ARG A 117 -10.65 -9.78 -6.07
C ARG A 117 -10.97 -8.87 -7.25
N LEU A 118 -9.94 -8.23 -7.84
CA LEU A 118 -10.12 -7.38 -9.02
C LEU A 118 -10.53 -8.19 -10.26
N LYS A 119 -10.02 -9.41 -10.38
CA LYS A 119 -10.30 -10.31 -11.51
C LYS A 119 -11.51 -11.23 -11.31
N ARG A 120 -12.11 -11.21 -10.12
CA ARG A 120 -13.23 -12.12 -9.79
C ARG A 120 -14.39 -12.04 -10.79
N GLU A 121 -14.80 -10.82 -11.14
CA GLU A 121 -15.93 -10.61 -12.07
C GLU A 121 -15.59 -11.12 -13.47
N GLU A 122 -14.37 -10.90 -13.94
CA GLU A 122 -13.91 -11.41 -15.22
C GLU A 122 -13.88 -12.95 -15.23
N ILE A 123 -13.33 -13.56 -14.19
CA ILE A 123 -13.24 -15.01 -14.05
C ILE A 123 -14.64 -15.63 -13.98
N LEU A 124 -15.54 -15.07 -13.16
CA LEU A 124 -16.91 -15.52 -13.06
C LEU A 124 -17.64 -15.41 -14.40
N SER A 125 -17.46 -14.31 -15.13
CA SER A 125 -18.08 -14.14 -16.45
C SER A 125 -17.57 -15.19 -17.47
N LEU A 126 -16.27 -15.51 -17.43
CA LEU A 126 -15.69 -16.56 -18.27
C LEU A 126 -16.24 -17.95 -17.93
N ILE A 127 -16.32 -18.28 -16.63
CA ILE A 127 -16.88 -19.55 -16.16
C ILE A 127 -18.34 -19.68 -16.57
N LEU A 128 -19.16 -18.67 -16.33
CA LEU A 128 -20.57 -18.67 -16.72
C LEU A 128 -20.74 -18.79 -18.24
N ARG A 129 -19.92 -18.09 -19.00
CA ARG A 129 -19.90 -18.18 -20.46
C ARG A 129 -19.54 -19.59 -20.95
N TRP A 130 -18.60 -20.25 -20.30
CA TRP A 130 -18.19 -21.62 -20.62
C TRP A 130 -19.28 -22.63 -20.28
N ILE A 131 -19.92 -22.50 -19.11
CA ILE A 131 -20.97 -23.44 -18.65
C ILE A 131 -22.26 -23.33 -19.52
N PHE A 132 -22.67 -22.10 -19.82
CA PHE A 132 -23.98 -21.87 -20.42
C PHE A 132 -23.96 -21.67 -21.93
N GLN A 133 -22.77 -21.59 -22.58
CA GLN A 133 -22.60 -21.35 -24.04
C GLN A 133 -23.58 -20.30 -24.61
N ALA A 134 -24.07 -19.37 -23.78
CA ALA A 134 -25.18 -18.51 -24.08
C ALA A 134 -24.73 -17.16 -24.64
N PRO A 135 -25.12 -16.77 -25.86
CA PRO A 135 -24.79 -15.48 -26.47
C PRO A 135 -25.53 -14.28 -25.85
N VAL A 136 -26.47 -14.49 -24.91
CA VAL A 136 -27.41 -13.46 -24.45
C VAL A 136 -26.88 -12.53 -23.35
N LEU A 137 -25.80 -12.89 -22.65
CA LEU A 137 -25.28 -12.08 -21.53
C LEU A 137 -24.23 -11.03 -21.92
N THR A 138 -23.87 -10.92 -23.22
CA THR A 138 -22.78 -10.07 -23.68
C THR A 138 -23.12 -8.57 -23.69
N SER A 139 -24.37 -8.18 -23.92
CA SER A 139 -24.74 -6.77 -24.05
C SER A 139 -24.81 -6.02 -22.70
N VAL A 140 -25.30 -6.67 -21.65
CA VAL A 140 -25.43 -6.03 -20.32
C VAL A 140 -24.07 -5.93 -19.62
N ASN A 141 -23.19 -6.88 -19.84
CA ASN A 141 -21.86 -6.89 -19.23
C ASN A 141 -20.89 -5.90 -19.89
N ILE A 142 -20.95 -5.67 -21.20
CA ILE A 142 -20.11 -4.69 -21.90
C ILE A 142 -20.36 -3.29 -21.38
N GLN A 143 -21.60 -2.88 -21.14
CA GLN A 143 -21.92 -1.57 -20.58
C GLN A 143 -21.45 -1.42 -19.12
N ARG A 144 -21.49 -2.49 -18.33
CA ARG A 144 -20.98 -2.50 -16.96
C ARG A 144 -19.44 -2.44 -16.92
N TYR A 145 -18.76 -3.15 -17.81
CA TYR A 145 -17.30 -3.08 -17.97
C TYR A 145 -16.82 -1.69 -18.38
N GLN A 146 -17.44 -1.07 -19.36
CA GLN A 146 -17.11 0.29 -19.78
C GLN A 146 -17.31 1.33 -18.67
N ARG A 147 -18.30 1.10 -17.79
CA ARG A 147 -18.53 1.97 -16.62
C ARG A 147 -17.49 1.78 -15.53
N ILE A 148 -17.02 0.56 -15.30
CA ILE A 148 -15.96 0.24 -14.32
C ILE A 148 -14.61 0.73 -14.80
N GLU A 149 -14.29 0.57 -16.07
CA GLU A 149 -13.07 1.09 -16.69
C GLU A 149 -12.99 2.62 -16.61
N LYS A 150 -14.09 3.31 -16.90
CA LYS A 150 -14.20 4.77 -16.71
C LYS A 150 -13.97 5.19 -15.25
N HIS A 151 -14.50 4.47 -14.28
CA HIS A 151 -14.29 4.77 -12.86
C HIS A 151 -12.87 4.47 -12.37
N LEU A 152 -12.20 3.47 -12.94
CA LEU A 152 -10.80 3.15 -12.62
C LEU A 152 -9.83 4.15 -13.23
N MET A 153 -10.07 4.61 -14.47
CA MET A 153 -9.22 5.61 -15.13
C MET A 153 -9.30 6.99 -14.47
N ILE A 154 -10.43 7.36 -13.87
CA ILE A 154 -10.59 8.61 -13.11
C ILE A 154 -9.85 8.57 -11.75
N ARG A 155 -9.50 7.39 -11.24
CA ARG A 155 -8.79 7.24 -9.94
C ARG A 155 -7.26 7.19 -10.06
N ILE A 156 -6.73 7.07 -11.27
CA ILE A 156 -5.29 6.96 -11.56
C ILE A 156 -4.67 8.30 -11.99
N ASN A 157 -5.50 9.28 -12.36
CA ASN A 157 -5.10 10.68 -12.55
C ASN A 157 -5.41 11.50 -11.30
#